data_c78cf6c1f5d525270039cae14a7e799d
#
_entry.id   c78cf6c1f5d525270039cae14a7e799d
#
_cell.length_a   1.000
_cell.length_b   1.000
_cell.length_c   1.000
_cell.angle_alpha   90.00
_cell.angle_beta   90.00
_cell.angle_gamma   90.00
#
_symmetry.space_group_name_H-M   'P 1'
#
loop_
_entity.id
_entity.type
_entity.pdbx_description
1 polymer ?
#
loop_
_entity_poly.entity_id
_entity_poly.type
_entity_poly.pdbx_seq_one_letter_code
_entity_poly.pdbx_strand_id
1 'polypeptide(L)'
;NNGVVVPLSEIAPKPASYFAHSTATIDEPCEIGEGTRIWHYSHVMKNCRIGKGCNLGQNVLVSPGVEIGDHVKIQNNVSLYTGVVLEDYVFCGPSMVFTNVINLRSEIE
;
A
#
# COMPACT_ATOMS: atom_id res chain seq x y z
N ASN A 1 37.22 2.91 -15.02
CA ASN A 1 36.81 3.97 -14.19
C ASN A 1 37.97 4.25 -13.25
N ASN A 2 37.88 5.24 -12.59
CA ASN A 2 38.95 5.67 -11.76
C ASN A 2 38.88 5.07 -10.38
N GLY A 3 38.29 3.92 -10.26
CA GLY A 3 38.30 3.22 -9.03
C GLY A 3 37.12 3.52 -8.14
N VAL A 4 36.23 4.36 -8.56
CA VAL A 4 35.03 4.59 -7.78
C VAL A 4 34.06 3.47 -8.06
N VAL A 5 33.73 2.74 -7.03
CA VAL A 5 32.78 1.64 -7.14
C VAL A 5 31.57 2.00 -6.33
N VAL A 6 30.44 2.13 -7.02
CA VAL A 6 29.20 2.46 -6.39
C VAL A 6 28.35 1.20 -6.38
N PRO A 7 27.85 0.79 -5.20
CA PRO A 7 27.01 -0.39 -5.17
C PRO A 7 25.79 -0.22 -6.05
N LEU A 8 25.38 -1.31 -6.62
CA LEU A 8 24.25 -1.29 -7.52
C LEU A 8 23.02 -0.69 -6.84
N SER A 9 22.88 -0.93 -5.56
CA SER A 9 21.74 -0.39 -4.83
C SER A 9 21.75 1.13 -4.78
N GLU A 10 22.89 1.78 -5.09
CA GLU A 10 22.95 3.23 -5.07
C GLU A 10 22.82 3.86 -6.43
N ILE A 11 23.09 3.12 -7.49
CA ILE A 11 23.04 3.68 -8.83
C ILE A 11 21.82 3.26 -9.59
N ALA A 12 21.24 2.12 -9.26
CA ALA A 12 20.02 1.66 -9.90
C ALA A 12 18.86 1.93 -8.99
N PRO A 13 17.69 2.15 -9.56
CA PRO A 13 16.50 2.26 -8.71
C PRO A 13 16.40 1.01 -7.85
N LYS A 14 16.10 1.19 -6.60
CA LYS A 14 15.92 0.04 -5.74
C LYS A 14 14.77 -0.79 -6.26
N PRO A 15 14.94 -2.10 -6.30
CA PRO A 15 13.79 -2.94 -6.67
C PRO A 15 12.69 -2.70 -5.67
N ALA A 16 11.48 -2.82 -6.13
CA ALA A 16 10.36 -2.72 -5.24
C ALA A 16 10.49 -3.78 -4.17
N SER A 17 10.36 -3.37 -2.92
CA SER A 17 10.41 -4.31 -1.81
C SER A 17 9.03 -4.82 -1.45
N TYR A 18 8.02 -4.41 -2.17
CA TYR A 18 6.67 -4.90 -2.02
C TYR A 18 6.33 -5.79 -3.20
N PHE A 19 5.27 -6.57 -3.04
CA PHE A 19 4.77 -7.43 -4.11
C PHE A 19 3.45 -6.88 -4.63
N ALA A 20 3.34 -6.75 -5.94
CA ALA A 20 2.07 -6.44 -6.58
C ALA A 20 1.81 -7.48 -7.65
N HIS A 21 0.67 -8.14 -7.57
CA HIS A 21 0.30 -9.12 -8.58
C HIS A 21 0.24 -8.44 -9.95
N SER A 22 0.48 -9.21 -10.99
CA SER A 22 0.56 -8.64 -12.34
C SER A 22 -0.74 -7.98 -12.79
N THR A 23 -1.87 -8.35 -12.19
CA THR A 23 -3.15 -7.74 -12.52
C THR A 23 -3.43 -6.50 -11.69
N ALA A 24 -2.61 -6.20 -10.70
CA ALA A 24 -2.80 -5.00 -9.90
C ALA A 24 -2.24 -3.80 -10.65
N THR A 25 -2.87 -2.66 -10.45
CA THR A 25 -2.43 -1.41 -11.07
C THR A 25 -1.98 -0.46 -9.99
N ILE A 26 -0.76 0.02 -10.11
CA ILE A 26 -0.18 0.98 -9.18
C ILE A 26 0.13 2.23 -9.97
N ASP A 27 -0.61 3.29 -9.72
CA ASP A 27 -0.33 4.57 -10.36
C ASP A 27 0.76 5.29 -9.60
N GLU A 28 1.56 6.03 -10.34
CA GLU A 28 2.65 6.75 -9.70
C GLU A 28 2.37 8.22 -9.65
N PRO A 29 2.93 8.89 -8.64
CA PRO A 29 3.83 8.39 -7.62
C PRO A 29 3.08 7.81 -6.42
N CYS A 30 3.61 6.73 -5.86
CA CYS A 30 3.11 6.14 -4.63
C CYS A 30 4.28 5.67 -3.80
N GLU A 31 4.09 5.66 -2.48
CA GLU A 31 5.07 5.11 -1.57
C GLU A 31 4.46 3.84 -0.97
N ILE A 32 5.13 2.72 -1.17
CA ILE A 32 4.65 1.44 -0.68
C ILE A 32 5.78 0.77 0.06
N GLY A 33 5.53 0.42 1.31
CA GLY A 33 6.56 -0.08 2.18
C GLY A 33 6.93 -1.52 1.91
N GLU A 34 8.01 -1.92 2.53
CA GLU A 34 8.60 -3.23 2.37
C GLU A 34 7.66 -4.30 2.89
N GLY A 35 7.56 -5.41 2.17
CA GLY A 35 6.77 -6.55 2.60
C GLY A 35 5.28 -6.42 2.37
N THR A 36 4.83 -5.30 1.84
CA THR A 36 3.42 -5.13 1.51
C THR A 36 3.09 -5.98 0.28
N ARG A 37 1.90 -6.56 0.28
CA ARG A 37 1.42 -7.40 -0.81
C ARG A 37 0.12 -6.85 -1.33
N ILE A 38 0.03 -6.75 -2.66
CA ILE A 38 -1.14 -6.21 -3.33
C ILE A 38 -1.59 -7.28 -4.33
N TRP A 39 -2.81 -7.75 -4.17
CA TRP A 39 -3.27 -8.92 -4.87
C TRP A 39 -4.08 -8.56 -6.13
N HIS A 40 -4.84 -9.51 -6.64
CA HIS A 40 -5.44 -9.45 -7.98
C HIS A 40 -6.37 -8.26 -8.15
N TYR A 41 -6.20 -7.55 -9.24
CA TYR A 41 -7.13 -6.51 -9.71
C TYR A 41 -7.30 -5.35 -8.75
N SER A 42 -6.37 -5.19 -7.82
CA SER A 42 -6.40 -4.03 -6.95
C SER A 42 -5.82 -2.83 -7.68
N HIS A 43 -6.30 -1.65 -7.35
CA HIS A 43 -5.85 -0.43 -7.98
C HIS A 43 -5.45 0.58 -6.90
N VAL A 44 -4.18 0.90 -6.86
CA VAL A 44 -3.65 1.92 -5.96
C VAL A 44 -3.39 3.15 -6.82
N MET A 45 -4.12 4.20 -6.54
CA MET A 45 -4.01 5.41 -7.32
C MET A 45 -2.89 6.29 -6.81
N LYS A 46 -2.62 7.36 -7.53
CA LYS A 46 -1.45 8.19 -7.29
C LYS A 46 -1.48 8.86 -5.93
N ASN A 47 -0.31 9.22 -5.45
CA ASN A 47 -0.12 9.99 -4.22
C ASN A 47 -0.58 9.27 -2.97
N CYS A 48 -0.63 7.95 -3.03
CA CYS A 48 -0.96 7.16 -1.85
C CYS A 48 0.31 6.81 -1.09
N ARG A 49 0.15 6.61 0.21
CA ARG A 49 1.23 6.15 1.05
C ARG A 49 0.76 4.92 1.79
N ILE A 50 1.45 3.81 1.56
CA ILE A 50 1.13 2.54 2.19
C ILE A 50 2.36 2.09 2.95
N GLY A 51 2.18 1.77 4.23
CA GLY A 51 3.28 1.35 5.06
C GLY A 51 3.79 -0.03 4.72
N LYS A 52 4.59 -0.59 5.61
CA LYS A 52 5.22 -1.89 5.41
C LYS A 52 4.33 -2.99 5.95
N GLY A 53 4.52 -4.19 5.40
CA GLY A 53 3.86 -5.38 5.93
C GLY A 53 2.36 -5.40 5.77
N CYS A 54 1.82 -4.60 4.87
CA CYS A 54 0.38 -4.57 4.63
C CYS A 54 -0.03 -5.68 3.69
N ASN A 55 -1.31 -6.02 3.71
CA ASN A 55 -1.85 -6.98 2.78
C ASN A 55 -3.16 -6.44 2.22
N LEU A 56 -3.14 -6.12 0.93
CA LEU A 56 -4.32 -5.64 0.23
C LEU A 56 -4.86 -6.81 -0.58
N GLY A 57 -6.07 -7.22 -0.26
CA GLY A 57 -6.68 -8.37 -0.93
C GLY A 57 -7.04 -8.06 -2.37
N GLN A 58 -7.95 -8.84 -2.92
CA GLN A 58 -8.34 -8.70 -4.30
C GLN A 58 -9.33 -7.57 -4.48
N ASN A 59 -9.20 -6.88 -5.60
CA ASN A 59 -10.17 -5.86 -6.01
C ASN A 59 -10.34 -4.76 -4.96
N VAL A 60 -9.20 -4.30 -4.43
CA VAL A 60 -9.18 -3.22 -3.45
C VAL A 60 -8.91 -1.92 -4.21
N LEU A 61 -9.68 -0.91 -3.92
CA LEU A 61 -9.48 0.42 -4.51
C LEU A 61 -8.90 1.35 -3.47
N VAL A 62 -7.77 1.96 -3.80
CA VAL A 62 -7.14 2.97 -2.95
C VAL A 62 -7.09 4.25 -3.75
N SER A 63 -7.95 5.20 -3.39
CA SER A 63 -8.09 6.45 -4.14
C SER A 63 -6.90 7.37 -3.88
N PRO A 64 -6.72 8.40 -4.72
CA PRO A 64 -5.55 9.25 -4.56
C PRO A 64 -5.46 9.88 -3.18
N GLY A 65 -4.27 9.93 -2.65
CA GLY A 65 -4.00 10.61 -1.40
C GLY A 65 -4.32 9.82 -0.14
N VAL A 66 -4.74 8.58 -0.27
CA VAL A 66 -5.03 7.74 0.90
C VAL A 66 -3.74 7.37 1.60
N GLU A 67 -3.77 7.35 2.93
CA GLU A 67 -2.62 6.95 3.72
C GLU A 67 -2.96 5.71 4.53
N ILE A 68 -2.09 4.73 4.47
CA ILE A 68 -2.27 3.45 5.15
C ILE A 68 -1.00 3.19 5.95
N GLY A 69 -1.18 2.94 7.24
CA GLY A 69 -0.06 2.69 8.13
C GLY A 69 0.56 1.33 7.91
N ASP A 70 1.30 0.85 8.91
CA ASP A 70 2.01 -0.42 8.81
C ASP A 70 1.13 -1.57 9.24
N HIS A 71 1.36 -2.73 8.63
CA HIS A 71 0.71 -3.99 9.04
C HIS A 71 -0.80 -3.93 8.99
N VAL A 72 -1.32 -3.18 8.03
CA VAL A 72 -2.75 -3.08 7.80
C VAL A 72 -3.19 -4.23 6.92
N LYS A 73 -4.34 -4.83 7.26
CA LYS A 73 -4.90 -5.91 6.46
C LYS A 73 -6.22 -5.45 5.87
N ILE A 74 -6.30 -5.50 4.56
CA ILE A 74 -7.49 -5.07 3.84
C ILE A 74 -8.00 -6.26 3.07
N GLN A 75 -9.22 -6.66 3.36
CA GLN A 75 -9.83 -7.82 2.75
C GLN A 75 -10.33 -7.48 1.34
N ASN A 76 -10.95 -8.44 0.69
CA ASN A 76 -11.36 -8.27 -0.70
C ASN A 76 -12.47 -7.25 -0.85
N ASN A 77 -12.46 -6.55 -1.98
CA ASN A 77 -13.53 -5.65 -2.39
C ASN A 77 -13.72 -4.46 -1.45
N VAL A 78 -12.64 -3.97 -0.88
CA VAL A 78 -12.68 -2.78 -0.02
C VAL A 78 -12.32 -1.56 -0.86
N SER A 79 -13.05 -0.47 -0.65
CA SER A 79 -12.76 0.79 -1.32
C SER A 79 -12.42 1.84 -0.28
N LEU A 80 -11.26 2.48 -0.47
CA LEU A 80 -10.78 3.55 0.39
C LEU A 80 -10.74 4.81 -0.45
N TYR A 81 -11.62 5.75 -0.13
CA TYR A 81 -11.70 6.96 -0.93
C TYR A 81 -10.83 8.07 -0.35
N THR A 82 -10.58 9.07 -1.16
CA THR A 82 -9.68 10.17 -0.80
C THR A 82 -10.07 10.75 0.55
N GLY A 83 -9.07 10.98 1.38
CA GLY A 83 -9.27 11.49 2.73
C GLY A 83 -9.18 10.43 3.82
N VAL A 84 -9.18 9.16 3.43
CA VAL A 84 -9.08 8.09 4.40
C VAL A 84 -7.65 7.95 4.89
N VAL A 85 -7.50 7.83 6.21
CA VAL A 85 -6.22 7.52 6.84
C VAL A 85 -6.45 6.32 7.75
N LEU A 86 -5.72 5.24 7.49
CA LEU A 86 -5.77 4.05 8.32
C LEU A 86 -4.48 3.97 9.11
N GLU A 87 -4.61 3.84 10.42
CA GLU A 87 -3.44 3.72 11.28
C GLU A 87 -2.92 2.30 11.27
N ASP A 88 -1.77 2.12 11.93
CA ASP A 88 -1.12 0.81 11.96
C ASP A 88 -2.08 -0.25 12.49
N TYR A 89 -1.94 -1.45 11.95
CA TYR A 89 -2.66 -2.64 12.43
C TYR A 89 -4.16 -2.60 12.23
N VAL A 90 -4.67 -1.66 11.41
CA VAL A 90 -6.09 -1.64 11.12
C VAL A 90 -6.46 -2.86 10.28
N PHE A 91 -7.64 -3.38 10.53
CA PHE A 91 -8.21 -4.47 9.75
C PHE A 91 -9.50 -3.98 9.09
N CYS A 92 -9.56 -4.11 7.78
CA CYS A 92 -10.77 -3.75 7.02
C CYS A 92 -11.41 -5.03 6.51
N GLY A 93 -12.63 -5.27 6.91
CA GLY A 93 -13.36 -6.45 6.49
C GLY A 93 -13.79 -6.37 5.03
N PRO A 94 -14.31 -7.49 4.49
CA PRO A 94 -14.65 -7.54 3.06
C PRO A 94 -15.73 -6.55 2.69
N SER A 95 -15.59 -5.97 1.52
CA SER A 95 -16.61 -5.11 0.90
C SER A 95 -16.92 -3.84 1.68
N MET A 96 -16.02 -3.43 2.55
CA MET A 96 -16.22 -2.17 3.27
C MET A 96 -15.85 -0.99 2.37
N VAL A 97 -16.50 0.14 2.62
CA VAL A 97 -16.23 1.37 1.89
C VAL A 97 -15.98 2.47 2.89
N PHE A 98 -14.86 3.18 2.73
CA PHE A 98 -14.48 4.28 3.61
C PHE A 98 -14.39 5.56 2.81
N THR A 99 -15.07 6.59 3.29
CA THR A 99 -15.10 7.88 2.59
C THR A 99 -14.60 9.04 3.42
N ASN A 100 -14.23 8.78 4.68
CA ASN A 100 -13.77 9.82 5.59
C ASN A 100 -12.48 9.37 6.25
N VAL A 101 -11.85 10.31 6.96
CA VAL A 101 -10.69 9.98 7.78
C VAL A 101 -11.13 8.98 8.84
N ILE A 102 -10.37 7.90 8.95
CA ILE A 102 -10.71 6.81 9.85
C ILE A 102 -9.47 6.38 10.60
N ASN A 103 -9.61 6.35 11.92
CA ASN A 103 -8.53 5.91 12.80
C ASN A 103 -8.96 4.66 13.51
N LEU A 104 -9.03 3.56 12.76
CA LEU A 104 -9.44 2.28 13.28
C LEU A 104 -8.23 1.42 13.54
N ARG A 105 -8.27 0.67 14.61
CA ARG A 105 -7.22 -0.29 14.92
C ARG A 105 -7.84 -1.63 15.17
N SER A 106 -7.19 -2.65 14.65
CA SER A 106 -7.65 -4.01 14.88
C SER A 106 -7.10 -4.56 16.19
N GLU A 107 -5.98 -4.00 16.67
CA GLU A 107 -5.44 -4.52 17.90
C GLU A 107 -6.10 -3.85 19.08
N ILE A 108 -6.25 -4.62 20.10
CA ILE A 108 -6.96 -4.19 21.29
C ILE A 108 -6.03 -4.37 22.46
N GLU A 109 -5.94 -3.36 23.25
CA GLU A 109 -5.08 -3.48 24.40
C GLU A 109 -5.68 -4.23 25.47
#